data_77a8a70456727e0d16b60e0a0185d8fa
#
_entry.id   77a8a70456727e0d16b60e0a0185d8fa
#
_cell.length_a   1.000
_cell.length_b   1.000
_cell.length_c   1.000
_cell.angle_alpha   90.00
_cell.angle_beta   90.00
_cell.angle_gamma   90.00
#
_symmetry.space_group_name_H-M   'P 1'
#
loop_
_entity.id
_entity.type
_entity.pdbx_description
1 polymer ?
#
loop_
_entity_poly.entity_id
_entity_poly.type
_entity_poly.pdbx_seq_one_letter_code
_entity_poly.pdbx_strand_id
1 'polypeptide(L)'
;MKHSDPHLKEDTNNPYDTNFIRQAIDEDLEANRYDGRVHTRFPPEPSGYLHIGHAKAICISFGIAEDYDGLYNLRFDDSNPLTEESEYVEGIKRDVRWLGFDWKEREYHASDYFETLYGYAVKLVEKGKAYVCDLTPEETRTYRGTLVEPGKDSPYRNRSVEENLTLFRGMRDGEFPDGSRTLRAKIDMTRPNLNMRDPVMYRILRAHHYRHGDDWCIYPTYDFTHGQSDSIEGVTHSLCDVQFEDHRPLYDWFLESLEIYQPRQIEFAPFA
;
A
#
# COMPACT_ATOMS: atom_id res chain seq x y z
N MET A 1 -0.98 18.13 -35.60
CA MET A 1 -1.01 17.33 -36.84
C MET A 1 -0.01 16.21 -36.69
N LYS A 2 -0.45 15.02 -36.30
CA LYS A 2 0.40 13.81 -36.24
C LYS A 2 0.53 13.31 -37.68
N HIS A 3 1.74 13.37 -38.25
CA HIS A 3 2.06 12.67 -39.50
C HIS A 3 2.17 11.17 -39.17
N SER A 4 1.12 10.43 -39.44
CA SER A 4 1.19 8.97 -39.51
C SER A 4 1.89 8.59 -40.80
N ASP A 5 3.06 7.98 -40.68
CA ASP A 5 3.75 7.37 -41.83
C ASP A 5 3.00 6.08 -42.20
N PRO A 6 2.42 5.95 -43.41
CA PRO A 6 1.61 4.80 -43.80
C PRO A 6 2.41 3.52 -44.14
N HIS A 7 3.73 3.51 -43.89
CA HIS A 7 4.61 2.38 -44.23
C HIS A 7 5.16 1.59 -43.05
N LEU A 8 4.86 1.99 -41.81
CA LEU A 8 5.17 1.16 -40.65
C LEU A 8 4.06 0.10 -40.53
N LYS A 9 4.26 -1.06 -41.14
CA LYS A 9 3.56 -2.27 -40.75
C LYS A 9 3.99 -2.56 -39.33
N GLU A 10 3.06 -2.50 -38.39
CA GLU A 10 3.28 -3.06 -37.07
C GLU A 10 3.76 -4.49 -37.21
N ASP A 11 5.01 -4.73 -36.86
CA ASP A 11 5.60 -6.06 -36.82
C ASP A 11 5.08 -6.69 -35.51
N THR A 12 3.93 -7.34 -35.59
CA THR A 12 3.21 -7.95 -34.46
C THR A 12 4.01 -9.07 -33.77
N ASN A 13 5.27 -9.29 -34.14
CA ASN A 13 6.18 -10.28 -33.58
C ASN A 13 7.45 -9.67 -32.94
N ASN A 14 7.49 -8.38 -32.68
CA ASN A 14 8.62 -7.80 -31.97
C ASN A 14 8.59 -8.27 -30.50
N PRO A 15 9.58 -9.02 -29.99
CA PRO A 15 9.61 -9.50 -28.61
C PRO A 15 9.72 -8.36 -27.57
N TYR A 16 9.93 -7.11 -28.03
CA TYR A 16 9.94 -5.92 -27.18
C TYR A 16 8.56 -5.24 -27.05
N ASP A 17 7.56 -5.65 -27.86
CA ASP A 17 6.22 -5.07 -27.82
C ASP A 17 5.36 -5.67 -26.70
N THR A 18 5.76 -6.82 -26.14
CA THR A 18 5.12 -7.43 -24.98
C THR A 18 6.12 -7.71 -23.87
N ASN A 19 5.66 -7.59 -22.65
CA ASN A 19 6.40 -7.96 -21.46
C ASN A 19 5.45 -8.62 -20.44
N PHE A 20 5.99 -9.20 -19.39
CA PHE A 20 5.20 -9.95 -18.41
C PHE A 20 4.06 -9.12 -17.74
N ILE A 21 4.24 -7.79 -17.61
CA ILE A 21 3.20 -6.90 -17.07
C ILE A 21 2.03 -6.83 -18.06
N ARG A 22 2.32 -6.58 -19.35
CA ARG A 22 1.30 -6.54 -20.42
C ARG A 22 0.62 -7.89 -20.55
N GLN A 23 1.38 -8.99 -20.53
CA GLN A 23 0.81 -10.34 -20.56
C GLN A 23 -0.17 -10.57 -19.41
N ALA A 24 0.18 -10.16 -18.17
CA ALA A 24 -0.69 -10.29 -17.03
C ALA A 24 -1.97 -9.43 -17.15
N ILE A 25 -1.86 -8.23 -17.73
CA ILE A 25 -3.01 -7.36 -18.00
C ILE A 25 -3.90 -7.94 -19.09
N ASP A 26 -3.31 -8.45 -20.19
CA ASP A 26 -4.04 -9.05 -21.30
C ASP A 26 -4.82 -10.29 -20.83
N GLU A 27 -4.22 -11.16 -20.00
CA GLU A 27 -4.89 -12.28 -19.34
C GLU A 27 -6.09 -11.84 -18.51
N ASP A 28 -5.93 -10.77 -17.73
CA ASP A 28 -7.00 -10.25 -16.88
C ASP A 28 -8.13 -9.58 -17.71
N LEU A 29 -7.79 -8.95 -18.84
CA LEU A 29 -8.75 -8.41 -19.80
C LEU A 29 -9.52 -9.53 -20.52
N GLU A 30 -8.84 -10.58 -21.01
CA GLU A 30 -9.46 -11.74 -21.63
C GLU A 30 -10.40 -12.46 -20.65
N ALA A 31 -10.01 -12.57 -19.38
CA ALA A 31 -10.83 -13.13 -18.32
C ALA A 31 -11.94 -12.19 -17.82
N ASN A 32 -12.01 -10.97 -18.35
CA ASN A 32 -12.92 -9.90 -17.87
C ASN A 32 -12.89 -9.68 -16.37
N ARG A 33 -11.72 -9.78 -15.75
CA ARG A 33 -11.54 -9.76 -14.30
C ARG A 33 -11.95 -8.43 -13.66
N TYR A 34 -11.74 -7.32 -14.37
CA TYR A 34 -11.99 -5.96 -13.90
C TYR A 34 -12.96 -5.18 -14.81
N ASP A 35 -13.90 -5.87 -15.45
CA ASP A 35 -14.85 -5.28 -16.37
C ASP A 35 -14.18 -4.49 -17.52
N GLY A 36 -13.07 -5.04 -18.06
CA GLY A 36 -12.30 -4.45 -19.14
C GLY A 36 -11.50 -3.20 -18.77
N ARG A 37 -11.36 -2.89 -17.48
CA ARG A 37 -10.64 -1.70 -17.01
C ARG A 37 -9.15 -2.00 -16.76
N VAL A 38 -8.32 -1.01 -17.09
CA VAL A 38 -6.92 -0.92 -16.63
C VAL A 38 -6.77 0.37 -15.83
N HIS A 39 -6.43 0.25 -14.56
CA HIS A 39 -6.29 1.38 -13.65
C HIS A 39 -5.08 1.15 -12.76
N THR A 40 -4.09 2.01 -12.90
CA THR A 40 -2.82 1.94 -12.17
C THR A 40 -2.66 3.14 -11.22
N ARG A 41 -1.59 3.21 -10.49
CA ARG A 41 -1.25 4.36 -9.64
C ARG A 41 0.26 4.49 -9.45
N PHE A 42 0.72 5.68 -9.13
CA PHE A 42 2.03 5.97 -8.54
C PHE A 42 1.82 6.50 -7.12
N PRO A 43 2.27 5.77 -6.06
CA PRO A 43 2.00 6.11 -4.67
C PRO A 43 3.26 6.60 -3.94
N PRO A 44 3.82 7.79 -4.26
CA PRO A 44 5.02 8.27 -3.61
C PRO A 44 4.76 8.68 -2.15
N GLU A 45 5.69 8.36 -1.24
CA GLU A 45 5.77 8.99 0.08
C GLU A 45 6.34 10.41 -0.08
N PRO A 46 5.66 11.47 0.43
CA PRO A 46 6.14 12.84 0.31
C PRO A 46 7.20 13.19 1.36
N SER A 47 8.25 12.36 1.45
CA SER A 47 9.36 12.45 2.42
C SER A 47 10.69 12.87 1.78
N GLY A 48 10.68 13.17 0.49
CA GLY A 48 11.87 13.57 -0.27
C GLY A 48 11.60 13.81 -1.75
N TYR A 49 12.64 14.28 -2.46
CA TYR A 49 12.58 14.44 -3.91
C TYR A 49 12.67 13.12 -4.66
N LEU A 50 12.10 13.08 -5.85
CA LEU A 50 12.14 11.90 -6.71
C LEU A 50 13.57 11.66 -7.24
N HIS A 51 13.88 10.39 -7.48
CA HIS A 51 15.11 9.95 -8.13
C HIS A 51 14.78 9.06 -9.35
N ILE A 52 15.80 8.64 -10.10
CA ILE A 52 15.64 7.88 -11.34
C ILE A 52 14.81 6.58 -11.18
N GLY A 53 14.88 5.93 -10.02
CA GLY A 53 14.03 4.76 -9.70
C GLY A 53 12.55 5.11 -9.67
N HIS A 54 12.19 6.27 -9.11
CA HIS A 54 10.82 6.79 -9.14
C HIS A 54 10.39 7.14 -10.57
N ALA A 55 11.26 7.77 -11.37
CA ALA A 55 10.95 8.06 -12.77
C ALA A 55 10.60 6.80 -13.56
N LYS A 56 11.34 5.70 -13.34
CA LYS A 56 11.02 4.39 -13.92
C LYS A 56 9.62 3.91 -13.49
N ALA A 57 9.32 3.93 -12.18
CA ALA A 57 8.03 3.50 -11.66
C ALA A 57 6.86 4.32 -12.22
N ILE A 58 7.05 5.64 -12.36
CA ILE A 58 6.10 6.55 -13.00
C ILE A 58 5.86 6.15 -14.46
N CYS A 59 6.94 6.01 -15.25
CA CYS A 59 6.85 5.65 -16.66
C CYS A 59 6.18 4.28 -16.86
N ILE A 60 6.46 3.30 -15.99
CA ILE A 60 5.79 1.99 -16.05
C ILE A 60 4.32 2.13 -15.71
N SER A 61 3.99 2.72 -14.56
CA SER A 61 2.60 2.75 -14.06
C SER A 61 1.69 3.59 -14.96
N PHE A 62 2.13 4.79 -15.34
CA PHE A 62 1.32 5.69 -16.16
C PHE A 62 1.37 5.31 -17.64
N GLY A 63 2.54 4.90 -18.15
CA GLY A 63 2.68 4.44 -19.53
C GLY A 63 1.82 3.22 -19.82
N ILE A 64 1.77 2.23 -18.92
CA ILE A 64 0.87 1.08 -19.05
C ILE A 64 -0.59 1.54 -19.12
N ALA A 65 -1.02 2.44 -18.24
CA ALA A 65 -2.40 2.92 -18.29
C ALA A 65 -2.72 3.64 -19.61
N GLU A 66 -1.79 4.46 -20.12
CA GLU A 66 -1.96 5.14 -21.41
C GLU A 66 -2.02 4.16 -22.58
N ASP A 67 -1.19 3.10 -22.58
CA ASP A 67 -1.18 2.09 -23.63
C ASP A 67 -2.50 1.29 -23.73
N TYR A 68 -3.24 1.19 -22.63
CA TYR A 68 -4.53 0.50 -22.56
C TYR A 68 -5.74 1.45 -22.49
N ASP A 69 -5.58 2.72 -22.83
CA ASP A 69 -6.64 3.76 -22.69
C ASP A 69 -7.26 3.77 -21.27
N GLY A 70 -6.46 3.41 -20.29
CA GLY A 70 -6.86 3.24 -18.91
C GLY A 70 -6.75 4.51 -18.05
N LEU A 71 -6.82 4.32 -16.74
CA LEU A 71 -6.71 5.38 -15.76
C LEU A 71 -5.45 5.22 -14.91
N TYR A 72 -4.93 6.33 -14.40
CA TYR A 72 -3.88 6.32 -13.40
C TYR A 72 -4.07 7.40 -12.34
N ASN A 73 -3.68 7.07 -11.11
CA ASN A 73 -3.77 7.97 -9.96
C ASN A 73 -2.36 8.40 -9.52
N LEU A 74 -2.24 9.65 -9.11
CA LEU A 74 -1.16 10.09 -8.24
C LEU A 74 -1.71 10.05 -6.80
N ARG A 75 -1.24 9.11 -5.97
CA ARG A 75 -1.63 9.01 -4.57
C ARG A 75 -0.44 9.23 -3.68
N PHE A 76 -0.45 10.28 -2.89
CA PHE A 76 0.56 10.49 -1.86
C PHE A 76 0.33 9.51 -0.72
N ASP A 77 1.33 8.66 -0.43
CA ASP A 77 1.32 7.82 0.76
C ASP A 77 1.82 8.66 1.94
N ASP A 78 0.93 9.45 2.48
CA ASP A 78 1.14 10.35 3.59
C ASP A 78 0.59 9.77 4.91
N SER A 79 0.94 8.52 5.18
CA SER A 79 0.52 7.82 6.40
C SER A 79 1.50 7.95 7.58
N ASN A 80 2.67 8.57 7.35
CA ASN A 80 3.71 8.74 8.36
C ASN A 80 4.01 10.23 8.67
N PRO A 81 3.43 10.81 9.72
CA PRO A 81 3.51 12.24 10.00
C PRO A 81 4.91 12.76 10.34
N LEU A 82 5.91 11.88 10.51
CA LEU A 82 7.25 12.29 10.94
C LEU A 82 8.15 12.82 9.82
N THR A 83 7.85 12.46 8.57
CA THR A 83 8.76 12.67 7.44
C THR A 83 8.13 13.43 6.28
N GLU A 84 6.83 13.72 6.36
CA GLU A 84 6.04 14.21 5.25
C GLU A 84 5.92 15.74 5.28
N GLU A 85 6.22 16.36 4.13
CA GLU A 85 6.19 17.81 3.99
C GLU A 85 5.50 18.23 2.68
N SER A 86 4.73 19.32 2.74
CA SER A 86 4.03 19.88 1.58
C SER A 86 4.97 20.30 0.43
N GLU A 87 6.22 20.65 0.74
CA GLU A 87 7.23 20.98 -0.26
C GLU A 87 7.52 19.81 -1.20
N TYR A 88 7.61 18.59 -0.65
CA TYR A 88 7.85 17.38 -1.46
C TYR A 88 6.65 17.03 -2.31
N VAL A 89 5.42 17.25 -1.82
CA VAL A 89 4.20 17.07 -2.61
C VAL A 89 4.26 17.91 -3.89
N GLU A 90 4.55 19.19 -3.79
CA GLU A 90 4.65 20.07 -4.96
C GLU A 90 5.85 19.73 -5.87
N GLY A 91 6.96 19.31 -5.27
CA GLY A 91 8.13 18.81 -6.01
C GLY A 91 7.78 17.59 -6.87
N ILE A 92 7.14 16.60 -6.28
CA ILE A 92 6.69 15.35 -6.92
C ILE A 92 5.72 15.67 -8.08
N LYS A 93 4.72 16.51 -7.85
CA LYS A 93 3.76 16.94 -8.89
C LYS A 93 4.47 17.58 -10.10
N ARG A 94 5.42 18.46 -9.84
CA ARG A 94 6.22 19.11 -10.90
C ARG A 94 7.01 18.07 -11.70
N ASP A 95 7.66 17.12 -11.01
CA ASP A 95 8.52 16.12 -11.63
C ASP A 95 7.71 15.10 -12.46
N VAL A 96 6.53 14.70 -12.00
CA VAL A 96 5.61 13.83 -12.77
C VAL A 96 5.14 14.54 -14.05
N ARG A 97 4.77 15.83 -13.96
CA ARG A 97 4.41 16.63 -15.16
C ARG A 97 5.59 16.82 -16.10
N TRP A 98 6.79 17.00 -15.56
CA TRP A 98 8.01 17.12 -16.38
C TRP A 98 8.29 15.83 -17.16
N LEU A 99 7.96 14.66 -16.62
CA LEU A 99 8.02 13.37 -17.33
C LEU A 99 6.94 13.23 -18.41
N GLY A 100 6.00 14.16 -18.52
CA GLY A 100 4.96 14.19 -19.54
C GLY A 100 3.62 13.59 -19.11
N PHE A 101 3.44 13.22 -17.86
CA PHE A 101 2.19 12.63 -17.35
C PHE A 101 1.30 13.65 -16.65
N ASP A 102 -0.02 13.51 -16.82
CA ASP A 102 -1.04 14.32 -16.18
C ASP A 102 -2.15 13.44 -15.61
N TRP A 103 -2.18 13.32 -14.29
CA TRP A 103 -3.20 12.56 -13.55
C TRP A 103 -4.55 13.26 -13.50
N LYS A 104 -4.67 14.48 -14.03
CA LYS A 104 -5.90 15.30 -14.06
C LYS A 104 -6.45 15.53 -12.65
N GLU A 105 -7.66 15.03 -12.39
CA GLU A 105 -8.34 15.16 -11.10
C GLU A 105 -8.12 13.97 -10.16
N ARG A 106 -7.26 13.00 -10.56
CA ARG A 106 -7.00 11.77 -9.79
C ARG A 106 -5.79 11.92 -8.89
N GLU A 107 -5.80 12.98 -8.08
CA GLU A 107 -4.86 13.19 -6.98
C GLU A 107 -5.50 12.73 -5.68
N TYR A 108 -4.83 11.86 -4.97
CA TYR A 108 -5.31 11.26 -3.73
C TYR A 108 -4.24 11.33 -2.65
N HIS A 109 -4.68 11.25 -1.39
CA HIS A 109 -3.82 11.16 -0.23
C HIS A 109 -4.27 9.99 0.64
N ALA A 110 -3.34 9.17 1.10
CA ALA A 110 -3.65 8.04 1.97
C ALA A 110 -4.30 8.52 3.29
N SER A 111 -3.92 9.71 3.74
CA SER A 111 -4.50 10.34 4.93
C SER A 111 -5.99 10.68 4.80
N ASP A 112 -6.53 10.86 3.59
CA ASP A 112 -7.97 11.06 3.37
C ASP A 112 -8.78 9.81 3.75
N TYR A 113 -8.12 8.66 3.84
CA TYR A 113 -8.75 7.37 4.17
C TYR A 113 -8.60 6.97 5.64
N PHE A 114 -8.02 7.78 6.51
CA PHE A 114 -7.72 7.41 7.90
C PHE A 114 -8.95 6.88 8.66
N GLU A 115 -10.12 7.51 8.52
CA GLU A 115 -11.35 7.01 9.16
C GLU A 115 -11.81 5.67 8.56
N THR A 116 -11.70 5.50 7.25
CA THR A 116 -12.05 4.23 6.58
C THR A 116 -11.09 3.12 6.99
N LEU A 117 -9.79 3.42 7.02
CA LEU A 117 -8.75 2.48 7.46
C LEU A 117 -8.93 2.10 8.93
N TYR A 118 -9.29 3.05 9.80
CA TYR A 118 -9.64 2.76 11.18
C TYR A 118 -10.85 1.82 11.27
N GLY A 119 -11.90 2.07 10.49
CA GLY A 119 -13.05 1.18 10.38
C GLY A 119 -12.69 -0.23 9.92
N TYR A 120 -11.78 -0.36 8.95
CA TYR A 120 -11.27 -1.65 8.51
C TYR A 120 -10.49 -2.38 9.61
N ALA A 121 -9.67 -1.66 10.37
CA ALA A 121 -8.96 -2.22 11.51
C ALA A 121 -9.93 -2.73 12.59
N VAL A 122 -10.98 -1.95 12.92
CA VAL A 122 -12.06 -2.38 13.83
C VAL A 122 -12.72 -3.67 13.31
N LYS A 123 -13.07 -3.74 12.02
CA LYS A 123 -13.67 -4.94 11.40
C LYS A 123 -12.75 -6.16 11.53
N LEU A 124 -11.44 -6.02 11.40
CA LEU A 124 -10.49 -7.12 11.61
C LEU A 124 -10.42 -7.57 13.07
N VAL A 125 -10.51 -6.63 14.02
CA VAL A 125 -10.62 -6.98 15.46
C VAL A 125 -11.92 -7.75 15.72
N GLU A 126 -13.06 -7.29 15.21
CA GLU A 126 -14.36 -7.95 15.34
C GLU A 126 -14.36 -9.37 14.76
N LYS A 127 -13.65 -9.59 13.67
CA LYS A 127 -13.43 -10.90 13.05
C LYS A 127 -12.41 -11.78 13.81
N GLY A 128 -11.81 -11.30 14.91
CA GLY A 128 -10.74 -11.98 15.63
C GLY A 128 -9.43 -12.11 14.84
N LYS A 129 -9.25 -11.29 13.80
CA LYS A 129 -8.08 -11.26 12.90
C LYS A 129 -7.07 -10.16 13.26
N ALA A 130 -7.30 -9.40 14.32
CA ALA A 130 -6.35 -8.43 14.86
C ALA A 130 -6.46 -8.37 16.39
N TYR A 131 -5.38 -7.97 17.05
CA TYR A 131 -5.31 -7.81 18.50
C TYR A 131 -4.38 -6.69 18.92
N VAL A 132 -4.65 -6.08 20.06
CA VAL A 132 -3.78 -5.07 20.68
C VAL A 132 -2.67 -5.78 21.44
N CYS A 133 -1.44 -5.35 21.18
CA CYS A 133 -0.22 -5.93 21.75
C CYS A 133 0.53 -4.87 22.54
N ASP A 134 0.90 -5.18 23.80
CA ASP A 134 1.61 -4.27 24.70
C ASP A 134 3.12 -4.58 24.74
N LEU A 135 3.63 -5.44 23.84
CA LEU A 135 5.07 -5.66 23.69
C LEU A 135 5.76 -4.39 23.16
N THR A 136 6.89 -4.08 23.75
CA THR A 136 7.80 -3.05 23.23
C THR A 136 8.31 -3.40 21.84
N PRO A 137 8.84 -2.45 21.06
CA PRO A 137 9.44 -2.75 19.75
C PRO A 137 10.57 -3.80 19.83
N GLU A 138 11.35 -3.80 20.90
CA GLU A 138 12.44 -4.75 21.11
C GLU A 138 11.92 -6.16 21.42
N GLU A 139 10.95 -6.27 22.31
CA GLU A 139 10.27 -7.54 22.59
C GLU A 139 9.55 -8.07 21.34
N THR A 140 8.87 -7.21 20.60
CA THR A 140 8.19 -7.58 19.34
C THR A 140 9.16 -8.17 18.35
N ARG A 141 10.37 -7.58 18.22
CA ARG A 141 11.45 -8.13 17.37
C ARG A 141 11.89 -9.51 17.85
N THR A 142 12.07 -9.67 19.16
CA THR A 142 12.44 -10.96 19.77
C THR A 142 11.37 -12.02 19.55
N TYR A 143 10.09 -11.68 19.75
CA TYR A 143 8.97 -12.61 19.54
C TYR A 143 8.78 -12.97 18.07
N ARG A 144 9.06 -12.05 17.14
CA ARG A 144 8.97 -12.31 15.70
C ARG A 144 9.96 -13.38 15.22
N GLY A 145 11.08 -13.55 15.91
CA GLY A 145 12.12 -14.49 15.50
C GLY A 145 12.94 -13.99 14.32
N THR A 146 13.59 -14.92 13.61
CA THR A 146 14.50 -14.65 12.49
C THR A 146 14.07 -15.40 11.23
N LEU A 147 14.81 -15.25 10.13
CA LEU A 147 14.55 -16.02 8.89
C LEU A 147 14.70 -17.54 9.10
N VAL A 148 15.51 -17.96 10.07
CA VAL A 148 15.80 -19.39 10.33
C VAL A 148 15.13 -19.92 11.61
N GLU A 149 14.62 -19.02 12.45
CA GLU A 149 13.92 -19.36 13.69
C GLU A 149 12.46 -18.87 13.61
N PRO A 150 11.48 -19.73 13.93
CA PRO A 150 10.08 -19.31 13.96
C PRO A 150 9.85 -18.27 15.06
N GLY A 151 8.82 -17.47 14.89
CA GLY A 151 8.37 -16.56 15.94
C GLY A 151 7.62 -17.29 17.05
N LYS A 152 7.27 -16.54 18.09
CA LYS A 152 6.48 -16.98 19.25
C LYS A 152 5.24 -16.10 19.37
N ASP A 153 4.14 -16.71 19.79
CA ASP A 153 2.90 -15.98 20.09
C ASP A 153 3.14 -14.94 21.18
N SER A 154 2.63 -13.73 20.97
CA SER A 154 2.59 -12.72 22.01
C SER A 154 1.66 -13.17 23.15
N PRO A 155 1.98 -12.89 24.43
CA PRO A 155 1.08 -13.16 25.55
C PRO A 155 -0.27 -12.44 25.43
N TYR A 156 -0.35 -11.39 24.60
CA TYR A 156 -1.56 -10.59 24.36
C TYR A 156 -2.40 -11.09 23.19
N ARG A 157 -1.92 -12.08 22.43
CA ARG A 157 -2.52 -12.56 21.18
C ARG A 157 -3.93 -13.14 21.37
N ASN A 158 -4.23 -13.63 22.56
CA ASN A 158 -5.49 -14.30 22.87
C ASN A 158 -6.46 -13.47 23.74
N ARG A 159 -6.28 -12.14 23.77
CA ARG A 159 -7.29 -11.24 24.35
C ARG A 159 -8.64 -11.40 23.64
N SER A 160 -9.73 -11.20 24.38
CA SER A 160 -11.06 -11.24 23.78
C SER A 160 -11.27 -10.13 22.76
N VAL A 161 -12.26 -10.30 21.89
CA VAL A 161 -12.63 -9.27 20.91
C VAL A 161 -13.02 -7.97 21.63
N GLU A 162 -13.82 -8.06 22.70
CA GLU A 162 -14.30 -6.92 23.48
C GLU A 162 -13.15 -6.16 24.13
N GLU A 163 -12.16 -6.87 24.69
CA GLU A 163 -10.97 -6.27 25.28
C GLU A 163 -10.16 -5.55 24.20
N ASN A 164 -9.92 -6.19 23.05
CA ASN A 164 -9.18 -5.60 21.95
C ASN A 164 -9.88 -4.35 21.39
N LEU A 165 -11.21 -4.37 21.22
CA LEU A 165 -11.98 -3.21 20.78
C LEU A 165 -11.87 -2.04 21.77
N THR A 166 -11.97 -2.32 23.06
CA THR A 166 -11.83 -1.31 24.13
C THR A 166 -10.44 -0.69 24.08
N LEU A 167 -9.41 -1.51 24.03
CA LEU A 167 -8.01 -1.03 23.96
C LEU A 167 -7.72 -0.26 22.68
N PHE A 168 -8.21 -0.70 21.54
CA PHE A 168 -7.97 -0.03 20.25
C PHE A 168 -8.68 1.34 20.20
N ARG A 169 -9.89 1.45 20.73
CA ARG A 169 -10.57 2.75 20.90
C ARG A 169 -9.78 3.65 21.82
N GLY A 170 -9.32 3.17 23.00
CA GLY A 170 -8.47 3.93 23.91
C GLY A 170 -7.14 4.38 23.26
N MET A 171 -6.58 3.58 22.31
CA MET A 171 -5.43 4.04 21.51
C MET A 171 -5.82 5.25 20.64
N ARG A 172 -6.98 5.23 19.99
CA ARG A 172 -7.49 6.33 19.15
C ARG A 172 -7.82 7.57 19.96
N ASP A 173 -8.35 7.39 21.17
CA ASP A 173 -8.76 8.45 22.09
C ASP A 173 -7.57 9.06 22.86
N GLY A 174 -6.35 8.56 22.63
CA GLY A 174 -5.14 9.09 23.24
C GLY A 174 -4.93 8.71 24.70
N GLU A 175 -5.59 7.65 25.21
CA GLU A 175 -5.48 7.22 26.60
C GLU A 175 -4.10 6.62 26.95
N PHE A 176 -3.32 6.21 25.96
CA PHE A 176 -2.06 5.50 26.19
C PHE A 176 -0.86 6.28 25.64
N PRO A 177 0.32 6.19 26.27
CA PRO A 177 1.52 6.86 25.79
C PRO A 177 2.04 6.25 24.47
N ASP A 178 2.84 7.05 23.76
CA ASP A 178 3.49 6.64 22.52
C ASP A 178 4.31 5.38 22.71
N GLY A 179 4.24 4.48 21.71
CA GLY A 179 5.00 3.23 21.70
C GLY A 179 4.55 2.18 22.72
N SER A 180 3.55 2.47 23.58
CA SER A 180 3.11 1.53 24.63
C SER A 180 2.29 0.37 24.07
N ARG A 181 1.61 0.58 22.93
CA ARG A 181 0.74 -0.42 22.31
C ARG A 181 0.78 -0.32 20.80
N THR A 182 0.54 -1.46 20.16
CA THR A 182 0.33 -1.57 18.72
C THR A 182 -0.90 -2.43 18.43
N LEU A 183 -1.62 -2.16 17.34
CA LEU A 183 -2.56 -3.13 16.79
C LEU A 183 -1.79 -4.04 15.83
N ARG A 184 -1.94 -5.34 15.96
CA ARG A 184 -1.27 -6.33 15.12
C ARG A 184 -2.30 -7.25 14.45
N ALA A 185 -2.02 -7.61 13.19
CA ALA A 185 -2.76 -8.67 12.53
C ALA A 185 -2.49 -10.01 13.23
N LYS A 186 -3.50 -10.89 13.26
CA LYS A 186 -3.40 -12.23 13.86
C LYS A 186 -3.35 -13.26 12.73
N ILE A 187 -2.14 -13.60 12.30
CA ILE A 187 -1.91 -14.50 11.15
C ILE A 187 -1.26 -15.81 11.61
N ASP A 188 0.08 -15.87 11.61
CA ASP A 188 0.82 -17.08 11.97
C ASP A 188 2.29 -16.75 12.26
N MET A 189 2.70 -16.89 13.51
CA MET A 189 4.06 -16.59 13.97
C MET A 189 5.12 -17.58 13.46
N THR A 190 4.72 -18.70 12.84
CA THR A 190 5.63 -19.71 12.31
C THR A 190 5.94 -19.56 10.83
N ARG A 191 5.28 -18.62 10.12
CA ARG A 191 5.49 -18.41 8.68
C ARG A 191 6.96 -18.12 8.35
N PRO A 192 7.50 -18.67 7.23
CA PRO A 192 8.83 -18.33 6.74
C PRO A 192 8.96 -16.82 6.44
N ASN A 193 7.94 -16.23 5.81
CA ASN A 193 7.88 -14.81 5.51
C ASN A 193 7.62 -14.01 6.81
N LEU A 194 8.59 -13.17 7.19
CA LEU A 194 8.53 -12.34 8.40
C LEU A 194 7.38 -11.33 8.38
N ASN A 195 6.95 -10.88 7.19
CA ASN A 195 5.84 -9.94 7.03
C ASN A 195 4.48 -10.58 7.38
N MET A 196 4.42 -11.93 7.44
CA MET A 196 3.22 -12.68 7.81
C MET A 196 3.20 -13.09 9.30
N ARG A 197 4.21 -12.70 10.08
CA ARG A 197 4.31 -13.03 11.51
C ARG A 197 3.67 -11.94 12.36
N ASP A 198 2.35 -11.92 12.40
CA ASP A 198 1.53 -10.96 13.15
C ASP A 198 2.06 -9.51 13.00
N PRO A 199 2.04 -8.94 11.78
CA PRO A 199 2.61 -7.62 11.53
C PRO A 199 1.84 -6.49 12.25
N VAL A 200 2.53 -5.39 12.49
CA VAL A 200 1.93 -4.19 13.06
C VAL A 200 1.04 -3.52 12.01
N MET A 201 -0.18 -3.18 12.39
CA MET A 201 -1.15 -2.43 11.59
C MET A 201 -1.22 -0.96 12.00
N TYR A 202 -1.29 -0.69 13.32
CA TYR A 202 -1.33 0.66 13.90
C TYR A 202 -0.34 0.80 15.03
N ARG A 203 0.22 2.01 15.16
CA ARG A 203 1.08 2.44 16.28
C ARG A 203 0.53 3.71 16.90
N ILE A 204 0.77 3.91 18.21
CA ILE A 204 0.51 5.17 18.88
C ILE A 204 1.70 6.09 18.61
N LEU A 205 1.41 7.26 18.06
CA LEU A 205 2.40 8.28 17.72
C LEU A 205 1.74 9.66 17.75
N ARG A 206 2.13 10.51 18.69
CA ARG A 206 1.68 11.91 18.74
C ARG A 206 2.63 12.76 17.91
N ALA A 207 2.21 13.03 16.68
CA ALA A 207 2.96 13.87 15.75
C ALA A 207 1.97 14.72 14.94
N HIS A 208 2.38 15.93 14.62
CA HIS A 208 1.60 16.85 13.79
C HIS A 208 1.62 16.34 12.34
N HIS A 209 0.45 16.07 11.78
CA HIS A 209 0.30 15.69 10.38
C HIS A 209 0.07 16.93 9.52
N TYR A 210 0.80 17.12 8.43
CA TYR A 210 0.76 18.35 7.63
C TYR A 210 -0.63 18.67 7.04
N ARG A 211 -1.54 17.68 6.90
CA ARG A 211 -2.93 17.86 6.43
C ARG A 211 -3.97 17.78 7.55
N HIS A 212 -3.75 16.95 8.56
CA HIS A 212 -4.75 16.66 9.62
C HIS A 212 -4.38 17.26 10.97
N GLY A 213 -3.27 18.00 11.07
CA GLY A 213 -2.86 18.59 12.34
C GLY A 213 -2.66 17.53 13.43
N ASP A 214 -3.27 17.73 14.57
CA ASP A 214 -3.17 16.88 15.75
C ASP A 214 -4.42 16.01 15.97
N ASP A 215 -5.27 15.84 14.95
CA ASP A 215 -6.54 15.11 15.04
C ASP A 215 -6.33 13.59 15.26
N TRP A 216 -5.15 13.08 14.92
CA TRP A 216 -4.78 11.68 15.05
C TRP A 216 -3.60 11.50 16.00
N CYS A 217 -3.67 10.45 16.82
CA CYS A 217 -2.58 10.01 17.70
C CYS A 217 -2.23 8.53 17.50
N ILE A 218 -2.87 7.87 16.53
CA ILE A 218 -2.50 6.55 16.03
C ILE A 218 -2.38 6.62 14.52
N TYR A 219 -1.40 5.95 13.96
CA TYR A 219 -1.15 5.95 12.52
C TYR A 219 -1.01 4.52 11.99
N PRO A 220 -1.60 4.23 10.83
CA PRO A 220 -1.43 2.94 10.19
C PRO A 220 0.00 2.77 9.67
N THR A 221 0.41 1.52 9.47
CA THR A 221 1.65 1.21 8.77
C THR A 221 1.41 1.19 7.26
N TYR A 222 2.49 1.35 6.48
CA TYR A 222 2.47 1.22 5.02
C TYR A 222 1.75 -0.07 4.58
N ASP A 223 2.14 -1.22 5.14
CA ASP A 223 1.56 -2.51 4.76
C ASP A 223 0.04 -2.59 4.97
N PHE A 224 -0.47 -1.90 5.98
CA PHE A 224 -1.91 -1.85 6.22
C PHE A 224 -2.61 -0.83 5.32
N THR A 225 -1.96 0.27 4.97
CA THR A 225 -2.56 1.35 4.19
C THR A 225 -2.63 1.03 2.70
N HIS A 226 -1.58 0.42 2.17
CA HIS A 226 -1.31 0.31 0.73
C HIS A 226 -2.41 -0.43 -0.05
N GLY A 227 -2.71 -1.68 0.33
CA GLY A 227 -3.72 -2.49 -0.36
C GLY A 227 -5.13 -1.94 -0.24
N GLN A 228 -5.47 -1.43 0.94
CA GLN A 228 -6.79 -0.85 1.19
C GLN A 228 -7.00 0.44 0.40
N SER A 229 -5.98 1.29 0.27
CA SER A 229 -6.06 2.48 -0.58
C SER A 229 -6.23 2.12 -2.05
N ASP A 230 -5.49 1.12 -2.56
CA ASP A 230 -5.68 0.60 -3.92
C ASP A 230 -7.11 0.09 -4.13
N SER A 231 -7.68 -0.60 -3.15
CA SER A 231 -9.05 -1.10 -3.16
C SER A 231 -10.09 0.03 -3.18
N ILE A 232 -9.92 1.05 -2.32
CA ILE A 232 -10.82 2.21 -2.23
C ILE A 232 -10.84 2.99 -3.55
N GLU A 233 -9.68 3.16 -4.18
CA GLU A 233 -9.54 3.89 -5.44
C GLU A 233 -9.96 3.07 -6.67
N GLY A 234 -10.21 1.77 -6.52
CA GLY A 234 -10.58 0.88 -7.62
C GLY A 234 -9.45 0.62 -8.61
N VAL A 235 -8.20 0.70 -8.15
CA VAL A 235 -7.00 0.30 -8.91
C VAL A 235 -7.14 -1.15 -9.33
N THR A 236 -6.82 -1.48 -10.57
CA THR A 236 -6.89 -2.86 -11.07
C THR A 236 -5.54 -3.56 -10.96
N HIS A 237 -4.48 -2.90 -11.39
CA HIS A 237 -3.12 -3.42 -11.43
C HIS A 237 -2.20 -2.54 -10.59
N SER A 238 -1.80 -3.07 -9.45
CA SER A 238 -0.92 -2.44 -8.48
C SER A 238 0.54 -2.74 -8.84
N LEU A 239 1.14 -1.88 -9.68
CA LEU A 239 2.52 -2.06 -10.13
C LEU A 239 3.49 -1.52 -9.08
N CYS A 240 4.49 -2.32 -8.69
CA CYS A 240 5.47 -1.93 -7.68
C CYS A 240 6.85 -2.54 -7.95
N ASP A 241 7.87 -2.06 -7.25
CA ASP A 241 9.22 -2.61 -7.31
C ASP A 241 9.29 -4.00 -6.65
N VAL A 242 10.16 -4.88 -7.14
CA VAL A 242 10.35 -6.25 -6.66
C VAL A 242 10.68 -6.35 -5.16
N GLN A 243 11.21 -5.28 -4.55
CA GLN A 243 11.44 -5.24 -3.10
C GLN A 243 10.15 -5.47 -2.27
N PHE A 244 8.96 -5.28 -2.88
CA PHE A 244 7.66 -5.50 -2.27
C PHE A 244 7.09 -6.91 -2.52
N GLU A 245 7.82 -7.81 -3.20
CA GLU A 245 7.37 -9.17 -3.48
C GLU A 245 7.02 -9.93 -2.19
N ASP A 246 7.86 -9.82 -1.17
CA ASP A 246 7.61 -10.45 0.14
C ASP A 246 6.45 -9.81 0.92
N HIS A 247 5.98 -8.62 0.53
CA HIS A 247 4.83 -7.94 1.13
C HIS A 247 3.50 -8.33 0.47
N ARG A 248 3.51 -8.85 -0.78
CA ARG A 248 2.30 -9.23 -1.51
C ARG A 248 1.40 -10.23 -0.75
N PRO A 249 1.91 -11.30 -0.07
CA PRO A 249 1.04 -12.17 0.69
C PRO A 249 0.27 -11.47 1.81
N LEU A 250 0.84 -10.41 2.39
CA LEU A 250 0.19 -9.60 3.41
C LEU A 250 -0.86 -8.65 2.80
N TYR A 251 -0.53 -8.04 1.65
CA TYR A 251 -1.46 -7.25 0.85
C TYR A 251 -2.74 -8.05 0.53
N ASP A 252 -2.58 -9.25 -0.03
CA ASP A 252 -3.69 -10.13 -0.37
C ASP A 252 -4.48 -10.54 0.88
N TRP A 253 -3.78 -10.89 1.97
CA TRP A 253 -4.42 -11.30 3.22
C TRP A 253 -5.34 -10.23 3.82
N PHE A 254 -4.94 -8.95 3.77
CA PHE A 254 -5.77 -7.85 4.24
C PHE A 254 -7.04 -7.70 3.38
N LEU A 255 -6.90 -7.68 2.06
CA LEU A 255 -8.02 -7.53 1.14
C LEU A 255 -9.04 -8.67 1.28
N GLU A 256 -8.56 -9.91 1.33
CA GLU A 256 -9.38 -11.10 1.55
C GLU A 256 -10.06 -11.08 2.93
N SER A 257 -9.31 -10.74 3.97
CA SER A 257 -9.83 -10.72 5.35
C SER A 257 -10.90 -9.65 5.56
N LEU A 258 -10.79 -8.53 4.86
CA LEU A 258 -11.75 -7.43 4.85
C LEU A 258 -12.92 -7.68 3.90
N GLU A 259 -12.79 -8.61 2.94
CA GLU A 259 -13.78 -8.89 1.90
C GLU A 259 -14.09 -7.63 1.06
N ILE A 260 -13.02 -6.93 0.67
CA ILE A 260 -13.09 -5.73 -0.17
C ILE A 260 -12.55 -6.01 -1.57
N TYR A 261 -12.67 -5.04 -2.49
CA TYR A 261 -12.18 -5.15 -3.85
C TYR A 261 -10.68 -5.47 -3.89
N GLN A 262 -10.28 -6.40 -4.77
CA GLN A 262 -8.92 -6.96 -4.82
C GLN A 262 -8.21 -6.58 -6.12
N PRO A 263 -7.35 -5.56 -6.12
CA PRO A 263 -6.40 -5.32 -7.19
C PRO A 263 -5.40 -6.47 -7.34
N ARG A 264 -4.78 -6.61 -8.51
CA ARG A 264 -3.66 -7.53 -8.73
C ARG A 264 -2.34 -6.79 -8.55
N GLN A 265 -1.54 -7.18 -7.55
CA GLN A 265 -0.19 -6.65 -7.40
C GLN A 265 0.77 -7.37 -8.37
N ILE A 266 1.60 -6.59 -9.07
CA ILE A 266 2.60 -7.08 -10.03
C ILE A 266 3.91 -6.34 -9.77
N GLU A 267 4.98 -7.07 -9.49
CA GLU A 267 6.29 -6.52 -9.20
C GLU A 267 7.16 -6.45 -10.46
N PHE A 268 7.89 -5.36 -10.63
CA PHE A 268 8.88 -5.19 -11.69
C PHE A 268 10.29 -5.05 -11.11
N ALA A 269 11.30 -5.42 -11.92
CA ALA A 269 12.71 -5.35 -11.49
C ALA A 269 13.14 -3.91 -11.16
N PRO A 270 14.11 -3.70 -10.24
CA PRO A 270 14.68 -2.38 -9.98
C PRO A 270 15.44 -1.85 -11.21
N PHE A 271 15.81 -0.57 -11.15
CA PHE A 271 16.71 -0.01 -12.15
C PHE A 271 18.12 -0.60 -11.93
N ALA A 272 18.67 -1.26 -12.95
CA ALA A 272 19.99 -1.88 -12.92
C ALA A 272 21.09 -0.85 -13.26
#